data_2b6cf8f5e16be9524c31a68e71e0c308
#
_entry.id   2b6cf8f5e16be9524c31a68e71e0c308
#
_cell.length_a   1.000
_cell.length_b   1.000
_cell.length_c   1.000
_cell.angle_alpha   90.00
_cell.angle_beta   90.00
_cell.angle_gamma   90.00
#
_symmetry.space_group_name_H-M   'P 1'
#
loop_
_entity.id
_entity.type
_entity.pdbx_description
1 polymer ?
#
loop_
_entity_poly.entity_id
_entity_poly.type
_entity_poly.pdbx_seq_one_letter_code
_entity_poly.pdbx_strand_id
1 'polypeptide(L)'
;MATSNRPLNFRHLDLNLLRVLCAVYRAGSVTEAGRQLALSQPATSNALARLRVFFDDELFVRSPHGLHPTRTAQRIVPALIAQLHTLESTVLSTDGFEPASSSIHWRLSLSDLGEMMFLPRLAQALRSESPHSQVSNVSVPALQVGTALDAHEIDLAIGILGPSHNSIASELLFQENFVAITASDWRPRSGHDGVSLSARQLSAASLAVALPAATFHGSVDLMLTKLKLNDRIVLRARHYGALPELVTRTDLMAIVPLMYAISLAPRYDVRIWELPNHGPRYDVCMVWHQSMTHDLAHSWLRSVVRRLFQHEG
;
A
#
# COMPACT_ATOMS: atom_id res chain seq x y z
N MET A 1 -5.92 -21.45 54.70
CA MET A 1 -4.79 -21.56 53.81
C MET A 1 -4.80 -20.38 52.86
N ALA A 2 -3.88 -19.43 53.03
CA ALA A 2 -3.85 -18.21 52.23
C ALA A 2 -3.36 -18.53 50.84
N THR A 3 -4.16 -18.30 49.83
CA THR A 3 -3.77 -18.31 48.43
C THR A 3 -2.79 -17.18 48.21
N SER A 4 -1.51 -17.51 47.99
CA SER A 4 -0.46 -16.55 47.63
C SER A 4 -0.84 -15.92 46.27
N ASN A 5 -1.42 -14.73 46.32
CA ASN A 5 -1.77 -13.94 45.12
C ASN A 5 -0.51 -13.23 44.59
N ARG A 6 0.50 -14.01 44.19
CA ARG A 6 1.69 -13.45 43.56
C ARG A 6 1.32 -13.08 42.12
N PRO A 7 1.42 -11.82 41.69
CA PRO A 7 1.09 -11.45 40.31
C PRO A 7 2.00 -12.24 39.35
N LEU A 8 1.40 -13.03 38.47
CA LEU A 8 2.12 -13.77 37.44
C LEU A 8 2.85 -12.75 36.53
N ASN A 9 4.17 -12.83 36.48
CA ASN A 9 4.95 -11.96 35.60
C ASN A 9 5.26 -12.73 34.32
N PHE A 10 4.51 -12.47 33.27
CA PHE A 10 4.64 -13.11 31.97
C PHE A 10 6.05 -12.94 31.35
N ARG A 11 6.78 -11.89 31.69
CA ARG A 11 8.16 -11.66 31.20
C ARG A 11 9.16 -12.73 31.64
N HIS A 12 8.86 -13.45 32.73
CA HIS A 12 9.72 -14.52 33.24
C HIS A 12 9.30 -15.90 32.75
N LEU A 13 8.24 -16.01 31.93
CA LEU A 13 7.80 -17.25 31.36
C LEU A 13 8.61 -17.57 30.10
N ASP A 14 9.30 -18.70 30.11
CA ASP A 14 9.88 -19.28 28.91
C ASP A 14 8.75 -19.85 28.03
N LEU A 15 8.52 -19.23 26.87
CA LEU A 15 7.43 -19.61 25.98
C LEU A 15 7.53 -21.03 25.45
N ASN A 16 8.74 -21.62 25.39
CA ASN A 16 8.91 -23.02 25.02
C ASN A 16 8.23 -23.98 25.99
N LEU A 17 8.12 -23.59 27.26
CA LEU A 17 7.41 -24.42 28.27
C LEU A 17 5.92 -24.54 27.93
N LEU A 18 5.30 -23.51 27.30
CA LEU A 18 3.89 -23.59 26.89
C LEU A 18 3.65 -24.68 25.85
N ARG A 19 4.62 -24.93 24.97
CA ARG A 19 4.54 -26.06 24.00
C ARG A 19 4.52 -27.40 24.74
N VAL A 20 5.33 -27.55 25.81
CA VAL A 20 5.33 -28.74 26.65
C VAL A 20 3.98 -28.90 27.36
N LEU A 21 3.43 -27.83 27.93
CA LEU A 21 2.12 -27.84 28.60
C LEU A 21 1.01 -28.32 27.65
N CYS A 22 0.97 -27.78 26.45
CA CYS A 22 -0.01 -28.15 25.43
C CYS A 22 0.16 -29.59 24.94
N ALA A 23 1.39 -30.05 24.78
CA ALA A 23 1.67 -31.43 24.39
C ALA A 23 1.24 -32.45 25.49
N VAL A 24 1.55 -32.16 26.75
CA VAL A 24 1.11 -33.01 27.88
C VAL A 24 -0.41 -33.05 28.00
N TYR A 25 -1.07 -31.90 27.78
CA TYR A 25 -2.55 -31.81 27.81
C TYR A 25 -3.19 -32.68 26.70
N ARG A 26 -2.64 -32.67 25.50
CA ARG A 26 -3.14 -33.47 24.36
C ARG A 26 -2.85 -34.96 24.55
N ALA A 27 -1.63 -35.29 25.00
CA ALA A 27 -1.19 -36.66 25.10
C ALA A 27 -1.68 -37.41 26.37
N GLY A 28 -2.06 -36.68 27.43
CA GLY A 28 -2.39 -37.25 28.73
C GLY A 28 -1.21 -37.99 29.38
N SER A 29 0.02 -37.82 28.88
CA SER A 29 1.23 -38.51 29.27
C SER A 29 2.47 -37.63 29.07
N VAL A 30 3.32 -37.52 30.11
CA VAL A 30 4.60 -36.80 30.01
C VAL A 30 5.56 -37.45 29.04
N THR A 31 5.61 -38.79 29.03
CA THR A 31 6.50 -39.58 28.15
C THR A 31 6.10 -39.38 26.68
N GLU A 32 4.81 -39.49 26.38
CA GLU A 32 4.33 -39.34 25.02
C GLU A 32 4.48 -37.88 24.52
N ALA A 33 4.21 -36.89 25.37
CA ALA A 33 4.46 -35.48 25.06
C ALA A 33 5.94 -35.21 24.77
N GLY A 34 6.86 -35.81 25.57
CA GLY A 34 8.30 -35.71 25.31
C GLY A 34 8.68 -36.29 23.94
N ARG A 35 8.14 -37.46 23.59
CA ARG A 35 8.36 -38.07 22.28
C ARG A 35 7.91 -37.18 21.12
N GLN A 36 6.71 -36.55 21.23
CA GLN A 36 6.18 -35.67 20.21
C GLN A 36 7.03 -34.40 20.03
N LEU A 37 7.65 -33.93 21.12
CA LEU A 37 8.49 -32.72 21.09
C LEU A 37 10.00 -33.02 20.90
N ALA A 38 10.37 -34.25 20.65
CA ALA A 38 11.77 -34.71 20.59
C ALA A 38 12.58 -34.33 21.85
N LEU A 39 11.92 -34.38 23.03
CA LEU A 39 12.51 -34.11 24.33
C LEU A 39 12.66 -35.43 25.12
N SER A 40 13.71 -35.52 25.95
CA SER A 40 13.81 -36.59 26.91
C SER A 40 12.73 -36.50 28.00
N GLN A 41 12.31 -37.60 28.57
CA GLN A 41 11.34 -37.62 29.66
C GLN A 41 11.78 -36.77 30.88
N PRO A 42 13.07 -36.77 31.32
CA PRO A 42 13.53 -35.86 32.36
C PRO A 42 13.40 -34.39 31.99
N ALA A 43 13.69 -34.02 30.72
CA ALA A 43 13.55 -32.65 30.25
C ALA A 43 12.08 -32.20 30.25
N THR A 44 11.15 -33.06 29.79
CA THR A 44 9.71 -32.81 29.80
C THR A 44 9.18 -32.66 31.22
N SER A 45 9.61 -33.51 32.14
CA SER A 45 9.21 -33.45 33.55
C SER A 45 9.74 -32.18 34.24
N ASN A 46 10.98 -31.76 33.96
CA ASN A 46 11.54 -30.51 34.47
C ASN A 46 10.79 -29.29 33.93
N ALA A 47 10.47 -29.29 32.63
CA ALA A 47 9.65 -28.23 32.02
C ALA A 47 8.29 -28.10 32.73
N LEU A 48 7.64 -29.21 33.00
CA LEU A 48 6.36 -29.23 33.71
C LEU A 48 6.52 -28.74 35.17
N ALA A 49 7.61 -29.10 35.86
CA ALA A 49 7.90 -28.62 37.20
C ALA A 49 8.04 -27.09 37.24
N ARG A 50 8.73 -26.49 36.26
CA ARG A 50 8.86 -25.02 36.13
C ARG A 50 7.51 -24.35 35.89
N LEU A 51 6.64 -24.96 35.07
CA LEU A 51 5.29 -24.46 34.86
C LEU A 51 4.42 -24.50 36.10
N ARG A 52 4.51 -25.57 36.90
CA ARG A 52 3.81 -25.68 38.20
C ARG A 52 4.19 -24.57 39.16
N VAL A 53 5.50 -24.26 39.24
CA VAL A 53 5.98 -23.13 40.04
C VAL A 53 5.45 -21.79 39.48
N PHE A 54 5.44 -21.61 38.14
CA PHE A 54 4.98 -20.39 37.53
C PHE A 54 3.48 -20.14 37.76
N PHE A 55 2.64 -21.18 37.58
CA PHE A 55 1.18 -21.08 37.73
C PHE A 55 0.69 -21.27 39.16
N ASP A 56 1.57 -21.65 40.08
CA ASP A 56 1.23 -22.07 41.46
C ASP A 56 0.09 -23.13 41.45
N ASP A 57 0.19 -24.10 40.52
CA ASP A 57 -0.81 -25.13 40.27
C ASP A 57 -0.12 -26.40 39.78
N GLU A 58 -0.60 -27.57 40.20
CA GLU A 58 -0.08 -28.87 39.75
C GLU A 58 -0.27 -29.08 38.23
N LEU A 59 -1.17 -28.40 37.59
CA LEU A 59 -1.57 -28.45 36.20
C LEU A 59 -2.15 -29.81 35.77
N PHE A 60 -1.53 -30.86 36.22
CA PHE A 60 -2.00 -32.24 35.97
C PHE A 60 -1.86 -33.10 37.25
N VAL A 61 -2.91 -33.88 37.53
CA VAL A 61 -2.94 -34.85 38.61
C VAL A 61 -2.94 -36.28 38.07
N ARG A 62 -2.30 -37.21 38.78
CA ARG A 62 -2.30 -38.65 38.41
C ARG A 62 -3.62 -39.29 38.76
N SER A 63 -4.12 -40.14 37.88
CA SER A 63 -5.25 -41.02 38.11
C SER A 63 -4.91 -42.42 37.60
N PRO A 64 -5.74 -43.44 37.92
CA PRO A 64 -5.60 -44.77 37.34
C PRO A 64 -5.64 -44.81 35.79
N HIS A 65 -6.23 -43.78 35.18
CA HIS A 65 -6.39 -43.69 33.73
C HIS A 65 -5.41 -42.68 33.07
N GLY A 66 -4.31 -42.29 33.76
CA GLY A 66 -3.30 -41.37 33.23
C GLY A 66 -3.29 -40.03 33.93
N LEU A 67 -2.80 -39.00 33.25
CA LEU A 67 -2.77 -37.63 33.74
C LEU A 67 -4.06 -36.91 33.41
N HIS A 68 -4.68 -36.29 34.41
CA HIS A 68 -5.87 -35.41 34.24
C HIS A 68 -5.54 -33.96 34.53
N PRO A 69 -5.98 -33.04 33.66
CA PRO A 69 -5.72 -31.62 33.86
C PRO A 69 -6.51 -31.05 35.06
N THR A 70 -5.86 -30.17 35.82
CA THR A 70 -6.54 -29.38 36.88
C THR A 70 -7.54 -28.37 36.27
N ARG A 71 -8.38 -27.76 37.09
CA ARG A 71 -9.27 -26.68 36.65
C ARG A 71 -8.52 -25.53 36.01
N THR A 72 -7.32 -25.20 36.51
CA THR A 72 -6.45 -24.18 35.92
C THR A 72 -6.01 -24.60 34.52
N ALA A 73 -5.49 -25.79 34.35
CA ALA A 73 -5.06 -26.32 33.05
C ALA A 73 -6.23 -26.40 32.05
N GLN A 74 -7.41 -26.88 32.49
CA GLN A 74 -8.63 -26.93 31.65
C GLN A 74 -9.06 -25.56 31.13
N ARG A 75 -8.87 -24.53 31.93
CA ARG A 75 -9.25 -23.14 31.58
C ARG A 75 -8.26 -22.49 30.61
N ILE A 76 -6.94 -22.68 30.84
CA ILE A 76 -5.92 -21.91 30.09
C ILE A 76 -5.41 -22.64 28.85
N VAL A 77 -5.27 -23.98 28.90
CA VAL A 77 -4.58 -24.71 27.82
C VAL A 77 -5.30 -24.69 26.47
N PRO A 78 -6.64 -24.79 26.39
CA PRO A 78 -7.32 -24.68 25.09
C PRO A 78 -7.05 -23.34 24.40
N ALA A 79 -7.06 -22.23 25.15
CA ALA A 79 -6.74 -20.91 24.61
C ALA A 79 -5.27 -20.82 24.18
N LEU A 80 -4.33 -21.37 24.96
CA LEU A 80 -2.92 -21.42 24.60
C LEU A 80 -2.67 -22.23 23.33
N ILE A 81 -3.36 -23.34 23.17
CA ILE A 81 -3.27 -24.15 21.94
C ILE A 81 -3.68 -23.31 20.70
N ALA A 82 -4.80 -22.60 20.79
CA ALA A 82 -5.26 -21.74 19.69
C ALA A 82 -4.25 -20.64 19.36
N GLN A 83 -3.70 -19.97 20.38
CA GLN A 83 -2.71 -18.89 20.17
C GLN A 83 -1.38 -19.42 19.63
N LEU A 84 -0.88 -20.55 20.12
CA LEU A 84 0.34 -21.17 19.59
C LEU A 84 0.16 -21.61 18.14
N HIS A 85 -0.99 -22.14 17.77
CA HIS A 85 -1.29 -22.51 16.39
C HIS A 85 -1.32 -21.26 15.48
N THR A 86 -1.93 -20.17 15.95
CA THR A 86 -1.93 -18.89 15.22
C THR A 86 -0.49 -18.36 15.03
N LEU A 87 0.34 -18.46 16.08
CA LEU A 87 1.73 -18.03 16.01
C LEU A 87 2.54 -18.92 15.03
N GLU A 88 2.35 -20.22 15.10
CA GLU A 88 2.99 -21.18 14.18
C GLU A 88 2.57 -20.93 12.73
N SER A 89 1.27 -20.74 12.47
CA SER A 89 0.79 -20.41 11.12
C SER A 89 1.36 -19.08 10.63
N THR A 90 1.46 -18.07 11.48
CA THR A 90 2.05 -16.77 11.13
C THR A 90 3.54 -16.87 10.76
N VAL A 91 4.30 -17.69 11.52
CA VAL A 91 5.75 -17.85 11.31
C VAL A 91 6.05 -18.81 10.15
N LEU A 92 5.22 -19.85 9.98
CA LEU A 92 5.40 -20.89 8.98
C LEU A 92 4.62 -20.64 7.68
N SER A 93 3.93 -19.48 7.54
CA SER A 93 3.23 -19.10 6.31
C SER A 93 4.23 -18.92 5.16
N THR A 94 4.77 -20.05 4.70
CA THR A 94 5.41 -20.24 3.39
C THR A 94 4.37 -20.59 2.33
N ASP A 95 3.10 -20.75 2.72
CA ASP A 95 2.01 -20.97 1.78
C ASP A 95 1.78 -19.72 0.96
N GLY A 96 1.68 -19.90 -0.35
CA GLY A 96 1.57 -18.82 -1.33
C GLY A 96 0.48 -17.81 -0.95
N PHE A 97 0.71 -16.55 -1.24
CA PHE A 97 -0.28 -15.51 -1.03
C PHE A 97 -1.56 -15.83 -1.84
N GLU A 98 -2.69 -15.93 -1.13
CA GLU A 98 -4.01 -16.15 -1.73
C GLU A 98 -4.81 -14.84 -1.64
N PRO A 99 -4.96 -14.11 -2.76
CA PRO A 99 -5.64 -12.81 -2.76
C PRO A 99 -7.07 -12.87 -2.23
N ALA A 100 -7.82 -13.92 -2.59
CA ALA A 100 -9.24 -14.04 -2.27
C ALA A 100 -9.54 -14.09 -0.76
N SER A 101 -8.62 -14.62 0.03
CA SER A 101 -8.72 -14.71 1.50
C SER A 101 -7.94 -13.64 2.25
N SER A 102 -7.18 -12.79 1.54
CA SER A 102 -6.32 -11.76 2.13
C SER A 102 -7.13 -10.61 2.72
N SER A 103 -6.74 -10.17 3.92
CA SER A 103 -7.30 -8.99 4.62
C SER A 103 -6.28 -7.85 4.77
N ILE A 104 -5.29 -7.77 3.89
CA ILE A 104 -4.24 -6.75 3.94
C ILE A 104 -4.84 -5.37 3.71
N HIS A 105 -4.35 -4.40 4.48
CA HIS A 105 -4.61 -2.99 4.24
C HIS A 105 -3.43 -2.36 3.49
N TRP A 106 -3.63 -2.11 2.20
CA TRP A 106 -2.64 -1.47 1.33
C TRP A 106 -2.64 0.04 1.50
N ARG A 107 -1.49 0.62 1.78
CA ARG A 107 -1.28 2.06 1.89
C ARG A 107 -0.51 2.53 0.66
N LEU A 108 -1.22 3.17 -0.24
CA LEU A 108 -0.65 3.68 -1.48
C LEU A 108 -0.35 5.17 -1.33
N SER A 109 0.66 5.66 -2.03
CA SER A 109 0.88 7.10 -2.17
C SER A 109 0.68 7.50 -3.63
N LEU A 110 -0.37 8.26 -3.85
CA LEU A 110 -0.77 8.81 -5.15
C LEU A 110 -0.95 10.32 -4.98
N SER A 111 -0.64 11.09 -6.02
CA SER A 111 -1.07 12.48 -6.09
C SER A 111 -2.60 12.57 -6.26
N ASP A 112 -3.18 13.76 -6.15
CA ASP A 112 -4.59 14.00 -6.43
C ASP A 112 -5.00 13.54 -7.84
N LEU A 113 -4.17 13.81 -8.83
CA LEU A 113 -4.37 13.31 -10.18
C LEU A 113 -4.22 11.80 -10.26
N GLY A 114 -3.18 11.24 -9.62
CA GLY A 114 -2.97 9.79 -9.54
C GLY A 114 -4.14 9.08 -8.85
N GLU A 115 -4.69 9.68 -7.79
CA GLU A 115 -5.89 9.17 -7.13
C GLU A 115 -7.08 9.12 -8.10
N MET A 116 -7.32 10.18 -8.85
CA MET A 116 -8.40 10.22 -9.85
C MET A 116 -8.23 9.21 -10.98
N MET A 117 -6.98 8.97 -11.42
CA MET A 117 -6.68 8.15 -12.59
C MET A 117 -6.48 6.67 -12.26
N PHE A 118 -5.83 6.36 -11.13
CA PHE A 118 -5.40 4.99 -10.81
C PHE A 118 -6.31 4.32 -9.80
N LEU A 119 -6.75 5.04 -8.76
CA LEU A 119 -7.46 4.43 -7.64
C LEU A 119 -8.79 3.77 -8.03
N PRO A 120 -9.64 4.32 -8.94
CA PRO A 120 -10.89 3.66 -9.32
C PRO A 120 -10.69 2.30 -9.97
N ARG A 121 -9.74 2.19 -10.92
CA ARG A 121 -9.42 0.92 -11.60
C ARG A 121 -8.78 -0.09 -10.64
N LEU A 122 -7.88 0.37 -9.78
CA LEU A 122 -7.24 -0.46 -8.77
C LEU A 122 -8.26 -0.96 -7.73
N ALA A 123 -9.14 -0.09 -7.25
CA ALA A 123 -10.21 -0.47 -6.33
C ALA A 123 -11.14 -1.51 -6.94
N GLN A 124 -11.50 -1.38 -8.22
CA GLN A 124 -12.31 -2.36 -8.93
C GLN A 124 -11.62 -3.74 -8.98
N ALA A 125 -10.32 -3.78 -9.32
CA ALA A 125 -9.55 -5.01 -9.36
C ALA A 125 -9.42 -5.65 -7.97
N LEU A 126 -9.10 -4.85 -6.94
CA LEU A 126 -9.01 -5.32 -5.56
C LEU A 126 -10.35 -5.87 -5.05
N ARG A 127 -11.47 -5.22 -5.34
CA ARG A 127 -12.81 -5.71 -4.96
C ARG A 127 -13.14 -7.04 -5.62
N SER A 128 -12.66 -7.28 -6.82
CA SER A 128 -12.88 -8.53 -7.56
C SER A 128 -11.95 -9.66 -7.12
N GLU A 129 -10.66 -9.37 -6.90
CA GLU A 129 -9.63 -10.38 -6.73
C GLU A 129 -9.22 -10.59 -5.26
N SER A 130 -9.40 -9.57 -4.40
CA SER A 130 -9.06 -9.59 -2.98
C SER A 130 -10.12 -8.85 -2.15
N PRO A 131 -11.35 -9.37 -2.08
CA PRO A 131 -12.53 -8.66 -1.58
C PRO A 131 -12.46 -8.25 -0.11
N HIS A 132 -11.59 -8.88 0.68
CA HIS A 132 -11.40 -8.59 2.10
C HIS A 132 -10.24 -7.62 2.36
N SER A 133 -9.41 -7.33 1.35
CA SER A 133 -8.35 -6.33 1.43
C SER A 133 -8.91 -4.91 1.43
N GLN A 134 -8.18 -4.00 2.04
CA GLN A 134 -8.48 -2.59 2.07
C GLN A 134 -7.39 -1.80 1.33
N VAL A 135 -7.73 -0.62 0.84
CA VAL A 135 -6.77 0.31 0.24
C VAL A 135 -7.02 1.72 0.75
N SER A 136 -5.96 2.43 1.08
CA SER A 136 -6.00 3.86 1.39
C SER A 136 -4.96 4.61 0.60
N ASN A 137 -5.27 5.85 0.20
CA ASN A 137 -4.29 6.77 -0.32
C ASN A 137 -3.72 7.61 0.83
N VAL A 138 -2.41 7.56 1.00
CA VAL A 138 -1.64 8.32 1.99
C VAL A 138 -0.93 9.44 1.26
N SER A 139 -1.30 10.68 1.55
CA SER A 139 -0.68 11.85 0.91
C SER A 139 0.74 12.06 1.43
N VAL A 140 1.74 11.73 0.63
CA VAL A 140 3.16 11.92 0.92
C VAL A 140 3.76 12.86 -0.12
N PRO A 141 4.49 13.92 0.30
CA PRO A 141 5.24 14.74 -0.64
C PRO A 141 6.23 13.91 -1.44
N ALA A 142 6.36 14.15 -2.74
CA ALA A 142 7.19 13.33 -3.64
C ALA A 142 8.64 13.13 -3.16
N LEU A 143 9.24 14.17 -2.56
CA LEU A 143 10.60 14.11 -1.98
C LEU A 143 10.69 13.23 -0.71
N GLN A 144 9.58 12.93 -0.07
CA GLN A 144 9.52 12.13 1.15
C GLN A 144 9.05 10.68 0.90
N VAL A 145 8.66 10.35 -0.34
CA VAL A 145 8.18 9.01 -0.68
C VAL A 145 9.19 7.93 -0.32
N GLY A 146 10.48 8.13 -0.62
CA GLY A 146 11.53 7.18 -0.24
C GLY A 146 11.60 6.93 1.27
N THR A 147 11.58 8.00 2.06
CA THR A 147 11.59 7.91 3.54
C THR A 147 10.34 7.21 4.08
N ALA A 148 9.17 7.50 3.52
CA ALA A 148 7.92 6.86 3.93
C ALA A 148 7.88 5.36 3.58
N LEU A 149 8.49 4.96 2.45
CA LEU A 149 8.69 3.56 2.08
C LEU A 149 9.67 2.86 3.03
N ASP A 150 10.79 3.49 3.41
CA ASP A 150 11.74 2.95 4.38
C ASP A 150 11.12 2.76 5.77
N ALA A 151 10.26 3.70 6.18
CA ALA A 151 9.53 3.63 7.43
C ALA A 151 8.32 2.69 7.39
N HIS A 152 8.03 2.07 6.23
CA HIS A 152 6.82 1.28 6.01
C HIS A 152 5.52 2.03 6.34
N GLU A 153 5.49 3.34 6.17
CA GLU A 153 4.29 4.15 6.28
C GLU A 153 3.38 3.99 5.06
N ILE A 154 3.98 3.72 3.91
CA ILE A 154 3.32 3.36 2.66
C ILE A 154 3.94 2.08 2.08
N ASP A 155 3.15 1.36 1.32
CA ASP A 155 3.57 0.09 0.73
C ASP A 155 4.03 0.28 -0.73
N LEU A 156 3.37 1.16 -1.48
CA LEU A 156 3.65 1.43 -2.89
C LEU A 156 3.32 2.89 -3.22
N ALA A 157 4.10 3.52 -4.10
CA ALA A 157 3.73 4.80 -4.67
C ALA A 157 3.73 4.74 -6.21
N ILE A 158 2.84 5.51 -6.85
CA ILE A 158 2.73 5.61 -8.30
C ILE A 158 2.72 7.10 -8.69
N GLY A 159 3.58 7.46 -9.63
CA GLY A 159 3.67 8.84 -10.11
C GLY A 159 4.94 9.14 -10.89
N ILE A 160 5.27 10.42 -11.02
CA ILE A 160 6.54 10.88 -11.57
C ILE A 160 7.59 10.72 -10.49
N LEU A 161 8.03 9.49 -10.28
CA LEU A 161 8.93 9.08 -9.21
C LEU A 161 10.09 8.26 -9.78
N GLY A 162 11.23 8.34 -9.11
CA GLY A 162 12.38 7.51 -9.40
C GLY A 162 12.97 6.95 -8.12
N PRO A 163 13.96 6.04 -8.22
CA PRO A 163 14.67 5.54 -7.05
C PRO A 163 15.41 6.70 -6.37
N SER A 164 15.01 7.04 -5.15
CA SER A 164 15.67 8.10 -4.37
C SER A 164 17.00 7.65 -3.76
N HIS A 165 17.15 6.36 -3.49
CA HIS A 165 18.33 5.69 -2.97
C HIS A 165 18.24 4.16 -3.17
N ASN A 166 19.30 3.43 -2.79
CA ASN A 166 19.46 2.01 -3.12
C ASN A 166 18.41 1.06 -2.51
N SER A 167 17.70 1.47 -1.46
CA SER A 167 16.63 0.64 -0.87
C SER A 167 15.29 0.79 -1.59
N ILE A 168 15.17 1.71 -2.56
CA ILE A 168 13.95 1.93 -3.32
C ILE A 168 14.06 1.31 -4.70
N ALA A 169 13.21 0.34 -4.96
CA ALA A 169 13.03 -0.24 -6.28
C ALA A 169 12.01 0.57 -7.08
N SER A 170 12.20 0.62 -8.40
CA SER A 170 11.35 1.37 -9.33
C SER A 170 11.08 0.56 -10.59
N GLU A 171 9.89 0.69 -11.13
CA GLU A 171 9.49 0.10 -12.40
C GLU A 171 8.69 1.11 -13.22
N LEU A 172 9.05 1.27 -14.49
CA LEU A 172 8.33 2.11 -15.43
C LEU A 172 6.98 1.47 -15.77
N LEU A 173 5.90 2.22 -15.63
CA LEU A 173 4.56 1.81 -16.06
C LEU A 173 4.25 2.28 -17.48
N PHE A 174 4.45 3.57 -17.74
CA PHE A 174 4.25 4.16 -19.06
C PHE A 174 4.91 5.54 -19.16
N GLN A 175 5.03 6.03 -20.39
CA GLN A 175 5.40 7.42 -20.65
C GLN A 175 4.17 8.26 -20.91
N GLU A 176 4.14 9.45 -20.36
CA GLU A 176 3.04 10.39 -20.47
C GLU A 176 3.55 11.73 -21.03
N ASN A 177 2.66 12.49 -21.64
CA ASN A 177 2.94 13.83 -22.14
C ASN A 177 1.86 14.83 -21.68
N PHE A 178 2.21 16.11 -21.70
CA PHE A 178 1.27 17.17 -21.41
C PHE A 178 0.57 17.66 -22.70
N VAL A 179 -0.69 18.03 -22.54
CA VAL A 179 -1.54 18.69 -23.55
C VAL A 179 -2.20 19.91 -22.93
N ALA A 180 -2.79 20.76 -23.77
CA ALA A 180 -3.65 21.81 -23.26
C ALA A 180 -5.13 21.43 -23.45
N ILE A 181 -5.98 21.85 -22.51
CA ILE A 181 -7.44 21.74 -22.62
C ILE A 181 -8.08 23.13 -22.54
N THR A 182 -9.17 23.31 -23.29
CA THR A 182 -10.00 24.52 -23.29
C THR A 182 -11.46 24.12 -23.42
N ALA A 183 -12.38 25.08 -23.30
CA ALA A 183 -13.76 24.89 -23.78
C ALA A 183 -13.73 24.48 -25.27
N SER A 184 -14.73 23.70 -25.72
CA SER A 184 -14.81 23.20 -27.10
C SER A 184 -14.95 24.31 -28.15
N ASP A 185 -15.58 25.42 -27.80
CA ASP A 185 -15.79 26.61 -28.63
C ASP A 185 -14.61 27.59 -28.60
N TRP A 186 -13.65 27.41 -27.68
CA TRP A 186 -12.47 28.24 -27.60
C TRP A 186 -11.65 28.19 -28.90
N ARG A 187 -11.18 29.33 -29.35
CA ARG A 187 -10.34 29.45 -30.55
C ARG A 187 -9.16 30.37 -30.29
N PRO A 188 -7.98 30.05 -30.82
CA PRO A 188 -6.84 30.96 -30.74
C PRO A 188 -7.09 32.23 -31.54
N ARG A 189 -6.68 33.38 -31.01
CA ARG A 189 -6.89 34.71 -31.63
C ARG A 189 -6.33 34.83 -33.04
N SER A 190 -5.33 34.04 -33.41
CA SER A 190 -4.67 34.06 -34.75
C SER A 190 -5.35 33.16 -35.77
N GLY A 191 -6.52 32.56 -35.47
CA GLY A 191 -7.18 31.55 -36.29
C GLY A 191 -6.36 30.24 -36.39
N HIS A 192 -7.01 29.09 -36.32
CA HIS A 192 -6.35 27.80 -36.51
C HIS A 192 -7.40 26.70 -36.63
N ASP A 193 -7.23 25.83 -37.64
CA ASP A 193 -8.12 24.70 -37.87
C ASP A 193 -7.53 23.33 -37.42
N GLY A 194 -6.33 23.34 -36.85
CA GLY A 194 -5.64 22.14 -36.39
C GLY A 194 -5.88 21.78 -34.93
N VAL A 195 -5.21 20.71 -34.47
CA VAL A 195 -5.20 20.24 -33.08
C VAL A 195 -3.95 20.65 -32.31
N SER A 196 -2.92 21.16 -33.01
CA SER A 196 -1.64 21.55 -32.41
C SER A 196 -1.52 23.06 -32.26
N LEU A 197 -1.13 23.55 -31.08
CA LEU A 197 -0.88 24.98 -30.83
C LEU A 197 0.55 25.34 -31.20
N SER A 198 0.70 26.51 -31.85
CA SER A 198 2.02 27.12 -32.00
C SER A 198 2.44 27.80 -30.68
N ALA A 199 3.74 28.01 -30.49
CA ALA A 199 4.26 28.73 -29.32
C ALA A 199 3.67 30.12 -29.15
N ARG A 200 3.36 30.83 -30.28
CA ARG A 200 2.72 32.15 -30.29
C ARG A 200 1.27 32.06 -29.78
N GLN A 201 0.50 31.06 -30.19
CA GLN A 201 -0.88 30.87 -29.74
C GLN A 201 -0.92 30.51 -28.24
N LEU A 202 -0.04 29.61 -27.81
CA LEU A 202 0.09 29.23 -26.40
C LEU A 202 0.47 30.46 -25.53
N SER A 203 1.43 31.29 -25.99
CA SER A 203 1.86 32.51 -25.27
C SER A 203 0.82 33.61 -25.23
N ALA A 204 -0.20 33.56 -26.07
CA ALA A 204 -1.31 34.49 -26.09
C ALA A 204 -2.50 34.09 -25.20
N ALA A 205 -2.52 32.82 -24.74
CA ALA A 205 -3.59 32.29 -23.91
C ALA A 205 -3.44 32.71 -22.43
N SER A 206 -4.57 32.80 -21.72
CA SER A 206 -4.63 32.93 -20.26
C SER A 206 -4.66 31.53 -19.65
N LEU A 207 -3.80 31.26 -18.67
CA LEU A 207 -3.60 29.91 -18.17
C LEU A 207 -4.20 29.72 -16.77
N ALA A 208 -4.87 28.60 -16.58
CA ALA A 208 -5.13 27.99 -15.28
C ALA A 208 -4.19 26.80 -15.08
N VAL A 209 -3.52 26.73 -13.95
CA VAL A 209 -2.61 25.62 -13.63
C VAL A 209 -2.97 24.97 -12.29
N ALA A 210 -2.81 23.66 -12.21
CA ALA A 210 -2.89 22.95 -10.94
C ALA A 210 -1.48 22.77 -10.36
N LEU A 211 -1.35 23.02 -9.06
CA LEU A 211 -0.10 22.88 -8.30
C LEU A 211 -0.38 22.03 -7.04
N PRO A 212 -0.65 20.71 -7.19
CA PRO A 212 -0.88 19.86 -6.04
C PRO A 212 0.40 19.68 -5.23
N ALA A 213 0.30 19.68 -3.90
CA ALA A 213 1.46 19.63 -3.00
C ALA A 213 2.21 18.28 -3.03
N ALA A 214 1.54 17.21 -3.47
CA ALA A 214 2.04 15.84 -3.43
C ALA A 214 2.70 15.36 -4.73
N THR A 215 2.88 16.22 -5.74
CA THR A 215 3.40 15.78 -7.04
C THR A 215 4.69 16.51 -7.41
N PHE A 216 5.56 15.83 -8.16
CA PHE A 216 6.73 16.45 -8.79
C PHE A 216 6.24 17.43 -9.89
N HIS A 217 6.06 18.70 -9.54
CA HIS A 217 5.65 19.75 -10.50
C HIS A 217 6.80 20.25 -11.36
N GLY A 218 8.01 19.79 -11.11
CA GLY A 218 9.18 20.29 -11.81
C GLY A 218 9.06 20.27 -13.34
N SER A 219 8.32 19.30 -13.91
CA SER A 219 8.15 19.23 -15.36
C SER A 219 7.22 20.29 -15.92
N VAL A 220 6.06 20.58 -15.27
CA VAL A 220 5.14 21.64 -15.72
C VAL A 220 5.74 23.02 -15.46
N ASP A 221 6.26 23.25 -14.26
CA ASP A 221 6.89 24.55 -13.93
C ASP A 221 8.12 24.82 -14.80
N LEU A 222 8.95 23.81 -15.07
CA LEU A 222 10.07 23.94 -15.99
C LEU A 222 9.61 24.24 -17.42
N MET A 223 8.55 23.60 -17.88
CA MET A 223 7.97 23.88 -19.18
C MET A 223 7.42 25.31 -19.26
N LEU A 224 6.63 25.73 -18.28
CA LEU A 224 6.07 27.08 -18.21
C LEU A 224 7.19 28.13 -18.17
N THR A 225 8.25 27.86 -17.42
CA THR A 225 9.43 28.74 -17.34
C THR A 225 10.18 28.80 -18.66
N LYS A 226 10.47 27.62 -19.28
CA LYS A 226 11.14 27.55 -20.59
C LYS A 226 10.36 28.26 -21.69
N LEU A 227 9.03 28.15 -21.67
CA LEU A 227 8.15 28.77 -22.63
C LEU A 227 7.81 30.24 -22.26
N LYS A 228 8.33 30.77 -21.14
CA LYS A 228 8.07 32.09 -20.60
C LYS A 228 6.56 32.36 -20.40
N LEU A 229 5.83 31.37 -19.88
CA LEU A 229 4.39 31.41 -19.72
C LEU A 229 3.95 31.77 -18.29
N ASN A 230 4.89 32.00 -17.37
CA ASN A 230 4.57 32.32 -15.96
C ASN A 230 3.69 33.57 -15.82
N ASP A 231 3.92 34.56 -16.64
CA ASP A 231 3.11 35.82 -16.66
C ASP A 231 1.72 35.60 -17.28
N ARG A 232 1.44 34.47 -17.86
CA ARG A 232 0.15 34.09 -18.43
C ARG A 232 -0.75 33.34 -17.47
N ILE A 233 -0.22 32.94 -16.33
CA ILE A 233 -0.98 32.21 -15.31
C ILE A 233 -1.86 33.22 -14.55
N VAL A 234 -3.14 33.16 -14.80
CA VAL A 234 -4.15 34.01 -14.13
C VAL A 234 -4.84 33.30 -12.98
N LEU A 235 -4.75 31.95 -12.95
CA LEU A 235 -5.35 31.14 -11.88
C LEU A 235 -4.45 29.97 -11.51
N ARG A 236 -4.27 29.77 -10.19
CA ARG A 236 -3.60 28.61 -9.63
C ARG A 236 -4.59 27.82 -8.79
N ALA A 237 -4.92 26.63 -9.24
CA ALA A 237 -5.73 25.67 -8.50
C ALA A 237 -4.85 24.76 -7.63
N ARG A 238 -5.38 24.28 -6.54
CA ARG A 238 -4.68 23.29 -5.71
C ARG A 238 -4.77 21.88 -6.27
N HIS A 239 -5.85 21.56 -6.99
CA HIS A 239 -6.17 20.22 -7.47
C HIS A 239 -6.58 20.25 -8.94
N TYR A 240 -6.24 19.18 -9.67
CA TYR A 240 -6.61 19.02 -11.07
C TYR A 240 -8.12 18.95 -11.28
N GLY A 241 -8.87 18.44 -10.32
CA GLY A 241 -10.32 18.28 -10.42
C GLY A 241 -11.11 19.57 -10.67
N ALA A 242 -10.55 20.75 -10.35
CA ALA A 242 -11.20 22.04 -10.64
C ALA A 242 -11.02 22.52 -12.09
N LEU A 243 -9.98 22.03 -12.79
CA LEU A 243 -9.61 22.57 -14.11
C LEU A 243 -10.69 22.39 -15.18
N PRO A 244 -11.41 21.25 -15.28
CA PRO A 244 -12.45 21.08 -16.30
C PRO A 244 -13.57 22.11 -16.18
N GLU A 245 -14.06 22.38 -14.96
CA GLU A 245 -15.08 23.39 -14.71
C GLU A 245 -14.57 24.82 -15.02
N LEU A 246 -13.30 25.09 -14.72
CA LEU A 246 -12.70 26.38 -14.99
C LEU A 246 -12.59 26.62 -16.50
N VAL A 247 -12.08 25.68 -17.28
CA VAL A 247 -11.88 25.87 -18.71
C VAL A 247 -13.20 25.89 -19.49
N THR A 248 -14.21 25.14 -19.07
CA THR A 248 -15.52 25.11 -19.75
C THR A 248 -16.38 26.33 -19.48
N ARG A 249 -16.09 27.09 -18.40
CA ARG A 249 -16.86 28.32 -18.01
C ARG A 249 -16.13 29.63 -18.27
N THR A 250 -14.90 29.56 -18.78
CA THR A 250 -14.06 30.74 -19.00
C THR A 250 -13.31 30.63 -20.32
N ASP A 251 -12.56 31.68 -20.68
CA ASP A 251 -11.61 31.64 -21.80
C ASP A 251 -10.24 31.05 -21.44
N LEU A 252 -10.12 30.42 -20.27
CA LEU A 252 -8.86 29.89 -19.77
C LEU A 252 -8.48 28.59 -20.48
N MET A 253 -7.19 28.41 -20.59
CA MET A 253 -6.56 27.16 -21.03
C MET A 253 -5.88 26.50 -19.83
N ALA A 254 -5.99 25.17 -19.69
CA ALA A 254 -5.24 24.44 -18.69
C ALA A 254 -4.27 23.43 -19.33
N ILE A 255 -3.08 23.28 -18.73
CA ILE A 255 -2.09 22.29 -19.15
C ILE A 255 -2.20 21.08 -18.23
N VAL A 256 -2.45 19.92 -18.82
CA VAL A 256 -2.76 18.67 -18.10
C VAL A 256 -2.13 17.48 -18.80
N PRO A 257 -1.92 16.35 -18.12
CA PRO A 257 -1.55 15.09 -18.76
C PRO A 257 -2.58 14.62 -19.78
N LEU A 258 -2.12 14.00 -20.86
CA LEU A 258 -2.97 13.53 -21.97
C LEU A 258 -3.99 12.49 -21.48
N MET A 259 -3.57 11.53 -20.68
CA MET A 259 -4.47 10.52 -20.13
C MET A 259 -5.62 11.17 -19.35
N TYR A 260 -5.32 12.20 -18.55
CA TYR A 260 -6.36 12.95 -17.86
C TYR A 260 -7.27 13.71 -18.84
N ALA A 261 -6.72 14.40 -19.82
CA ALA A 261 -7.50 15.10 -20.84
C ALA A 261 -8.48 14.17 -21.57
N ILE A 262 -8.01 12.97 -21.96
CA ILE A 262 -8.86 11.95 -22.58
C ILE A 262 -9.99 11.49 -21.66
N SER A 263 -9.73 11.35 -20.36
CA SER A 263 -10.74 10.94 -19.37
C SER A 263 -11.83 11.98 -19.15
N LEU A 264 -11.57 13.25 -19.50
CA LEU A 264 -12.52 14.34 -19.38
C LEU A 264 -13.53 14.40 -20.56
N ALA A 265 -13.11 14.02 -21.74
CA ALA A 265 -13.92 14.16 -22.95
C ALA A 265 -15.35 13.56 -22.86
N PRO A 266 -15.60 12.43 -22.17
CA PRO A 266 -16.97 11.90 -22.02
C PRO A 266 -17.87 12.71 -21.07
N ARG A 267 -17.30 13.60 -20.24
CA ARG A 267 -18.00 14.28 -19.12
C ARG A 267 -18.06 15.80 -19.28
N TYR A 268 -17.14 16.36 -20.05
CA TYR A 268 -16.97 17.81 -20.21
C TYR A 268 -16.85 18.16 -21.70
N ASP A 269 -17.42 19.28 -22.07
CA ASP A 269 -17.28 19.81 -23.41
C ASP A 269 -15.94 20.56 -23.57
N VAL A 270 -14.86 19.76 -23.60
CA VAL A 270 -13.48 20.25 -23.71
C VAL A 270 -12.86 19.86 -25.04
N ARG A 271 -11.99 20.75 -25.53
CA ARG A 271 -11.11 20.49 -26.67
C ARG A 271 -9.69 20.27 -26.18
N ILE A 272 -9.05 19.22 -26.73
CA ILE A 272 -7.65 18.88 -26.42
C ILE A 272 -6.77 19.45 -27.53
N TRP A 273 -5.67 20.08 -27.11
CA TRP A 273 -4.69 20.68 -27.99
C TRP A 273 -3.32 20.11 -27.70
N GLU A 274 -2.59 19.72 -28.76
CA GLU A 274 -1.19 19.36 -28.65
C GLU A 274 -0.35 20.61 -28.36
N LEU A 275 0.61 20.47 -27.44
CA LEU A 275 1.57 21.51 -27.15
C LEU A 275 2.65 21.61 -28.23
N PRO A 276 3.29 22.79 -28.43
CA PRO A 276 4.41 22.92 -29.32
C PRO A 276 5.49 21.88 -29.04
N ASN A 277 6.03 21.28 -30.10
CA ASN A 277 7.04 20.20 -30.02
C ASN A 277 6.57 18.97 -29.17
N HIS A 278 5.29 18.66 -29.23
CA HIS A 278 4.63 17.57 -28.49
C HIS A 278 4.71 17.67 -26.95
N GLY A 279 5.14 18.82 -26.42
CA GLY A 279 5.29 19.02 -24.99
C GLY A 279 6.39 18.15 -24.35
N PRO A 280 6.65 18.32 -23.03
CA PRO A 280 7.56 17.44 -22.29
C PRO A 280 6.93 16.08 -22.04
N ARG A 281 7.72 15.03 -22.25
CA ARG A 281 7.37 13.67 -21.82
C ARG A 281 7.98 13.38 -20.46
N TYR A 282 7.34 12.51 -19.70
CA TYR A 282 7.81 12.08 -18.40
C TYR A 282 7.39 10.63 -18.13
N ASP A 283 8.19 9.97 -17.31
CA ASP A 283 7.95 8.59 -16.92
C ASP A 283 7.02 8.54 -15.72
N VAL A 284 6.00 7.71 -15.80
CA VAL A 284 5.16 7.34 -14.66
C VAL A 284 5.63 5.97 -14.18
N CYS A 285 6.12 5.93 -12.95
CA CYS A 285 6.69 4.73 -12.35
C CYS A 285 5.88 4.30 -11.12
N MET A 286 5.95 3.02 -10.79
CA MET A 286 5.67 2.52 -9.46
C MET A 286 6.99 2.35 -8.70
N VAL A 287 7.00 2.71 -7.41
CA VAL A 287 8.17 2.57 -6.53
C VAL A 287 7.77 1.89 -5.22
N TRP A 288 8.67 1.07 -4.67
CA TRP A 288 8.46 0.33 -3.43
C TRP A 288 9.79 0.10 -2.70
N HIS A 289 9.74 -0.26 -1.42
CA HIS A 289 10.93 -0.63 -0.68
C HIS A 289 11.47 -1.99 -1.15
N GLN A 290 12.78 -2.09 -1.40
CA GLN A 290 13.40 -3.27 -2.00
C GLN A 290 13.20 -4.57 -1.21
N SER A 291 13.07 -4.50 0.13
CA SER A 291 12.76 -5.68 0.96
C SER A 291 11.46 -6.37 0.58
N MET A 292 10.49 -5.62 -0.01
CA MET A 292 9.19 -6.14 -0.43
C MET A 292 9.22 -6.75 -1.84
N THR A 293 10.37 -6.77 -2.50
CA THR A 293 10.49 -7.25 -3.89
C THR A 293 10.08 -8.72 -4.03
N HIS A 294 10.43 -9.54 -3.05
CA HIS A 294 10.15 -10.98 -3.03
C HIS A 294 8.95 -11.35 -2.13
N ASP A 295 8.33 -10.38 -1.46
CA ASP A 295 7.09 -10.61 -0.74
C ASP A 295 5.97 -10.98 -1.72
N LEU A 296 5.28 -12.09 -1.47
CA LEU A 296 4.29 -12.64 -2.41
C LEU A 296 3.07 -11.75 -2.54
N ALA A 297 2.58 -11.19 -1.43
CA ALA A 297 1.42 -10.29 -1.44
C ALA A 297 1.74 -9.00 -2.16
N HIS A 298 2.91 -8.42 -1.88
CA HIS A 298 3.35 -7.20 -2.54
C HIS A 298 3.65 -7.43 -4.04
N SER A 299 4.22 -8.61 -4.40
CA SER A 299 4.44 -9.00 -5.80
C SER A 299 3.13 -9.11 -6.56
N TRP A 300 2.09 -9.67 -5.92
CA TRP A 300 0.74 -9.71 -6.47
C TRP A 300 0.20 -8.30 -6.69
N LEU A 301 0.26 -7.40 -5.69
CA LEU A 301 -0.19 -6.01 -5.85
C LEU A 301 0.50 -5.32 -7.04
N ARG A 302 1.83 -5.44 -7.15
CA ARG A 302 2.57 -4.89 -8.30
C ARG A 302 2.12 -5.50 -9.63
N SER A 303 1.80 -6.80 -9.65
CA SER A 303 1.29 -7.46 -10.86
C SER A 303 -0.07 -6.91 -11.28
N VAL A 304 -0.96 -6.59 -10.31
CA VAL A 304 -2.24 -5.93 -10.57
C VAL A 304 -2.01 -4.53 -11.14
N VAL A 305 -1.14 -3.73 -10.52
CA VAL A 305 -0.78 -2.39 -11.00
C VAL A 305 -0.22 -2.45 -12.43
N ARG A 306 0.70 -3.36 -12.69
CA ARG A 306 1.31 -3.57 -14.02
C ARG A 306 0.24 -3.91 -15.06
N ARG A 307 -0.59 -4.89 -14.80
CA ARG A 307 -1.67 -5.31 -15.70
C ARG A 307 -2.65 -4.17 -16.02
N LEU A 308 -2.95 -3.31 -15.06
CA LEU A 308 -3.90 -2.21 -15.24
C LEU A 308 -3.30 -1.01 -15.97
N PHE A 309 -2.01 -0.73 -15.80
CA PHE A 309 -1.43 0.55 -16.17
C PHE A 309 -0.17 0.46 -17.04
N GLN A 310 0.50 -0.68 -17.11
CA GLN A 310 1.60 -0.85 -18.03
C GLN A 310 1.05 -1.03 -19.44
N HIS A 311 1.24 -0.03 -20.28
CA HIS A 311 0.96 -0.14 -21.71
C HIS A 311 2.25 -0.54 -22.42
N GLU A 312 2.18 -1.56 -23.24
CA GLU A 312 3.25 -1.84 -24.21
C GLU A 312 3.33 -0.62 -25.14
N GLY A 313 4.49 0.05 -25.12
CA GLY A 313 4.75 1.25 -25.90
C GLY A 313 4.95 0.95 -27.37
#